data_a807914503b76e5a1d4606366f76cacb
#
_entry.id   a807914503b76e5a1d4606366f76cacb
#
_cell.length_a   1.000
_cell.length_b   1.000
_cell.length_c   1.000
_cell.angle_alpha   90.00
_cell.angle_beta   90.00
_cell.angle_gamma   90.00
#
_symmetry.space_group_name_H-M   'P 1'
#
loop_
_entity.id
_entity.type
_entity.pdbx_description
1 polymer ?
#
loop_
_entity_poly.entity_id
_entity_poly.type
_entity_poly.pdbx_seq_one_letter_code
_entity_poly.pdbx_strand_id
1 'polypeptide(L)'
;ATTFIVHYVCGEQNGDLQVPGDGTAVAGPKVPTGTQCQLSEDEKSARRDGYSVAGNFDHPTFTIGAKDSVSAVTLTNNYKRHKGGFTLAKSVTGNAATLAGKSFDFTYTCTGLGEKEHTVKVVPGTVTEVTDIPTGKCTITESDAPVANADYTTSLSVNGATPVTGRSVTIDVANAATVQVT
;
A
#
# COMPACT_ATOMS: atom_id res chain seq x y z
N ALA A 1 18.75 6.88 7.02
CA ALA A 1 17.60 7.16 7.90
C ALA A 1 16.65 8.12 7.16
N THR A 2 15.34 7.99 7.40
CA THR A 2 14.33 8.91 6.90
C THR A 2 14.43 10.22 7.69
N THR A 3 14.38 11.35 6.99
CA THR A 3 14.38 12.69 7.62
C THR A 3 13.02 13.33 7.40
N PHE A 4 12.46 13.90 8.45
CA PHE A 4 11.23 14.68 8.43
C PHE A 4 11.55 16.16 8.61
N ILE A 5 10.76 17.03 8.00
CA ILE A 5 10.90 18.47 8.15
C ILE A 5 9.83 18.95 9.12
N VAL A 6 10.26 19.60 10.20
CA VAL A 6 9.41 20.22 11.20
C VAL A 6 9.63 21.72 11.17
N HIS A 7 8.58 22.46 10.87
CA HIS A 7 8.56 23.92 10.92
C HIS A 7 8.35 24.34 12.37
N TYR A 8 9.08 25.33 12.83
CA TYR A 8 8.86 25.98 14.13
C TYR A 8 8.59 27.47 13.98
N VAL A 9 7.76 27.97 14.87
CA VAL A 9 7.54 29.40 15.09
C VAL A 9 7.65 29.62 16.60
N CYS A 10 8.64 30.39 17.03
CA CYS A 10 8.92 30.69 18.44
C CYS A 10 9.05 32.22 18.61
N GLY A 11 7.97 32.90 19.01
CA GLY A 11 7.94 34.36 18.99
C GLY A 11 8.18 34.92 17.60
N GLU A 12 9.22 35.69 17.41
CA GLU A 12 9.63 36.25 16.11
C GLU A 12 10.56 35.34 15.29
N GLN A 13 11.08 34.25 15.90
CA GLN A 13 11.93 33.29 15.21
C GLN A 13 11.09 32.20 14.57
N ASN A 14 11.42 31.87 13.33
CA ASN A 14 10.85 30.72 12.61
C ASN A 14 11.92 30.03 11.78
N GLY A 15 11.67 28.77 11.42
CA GLY A 15 12.57 27.99 10.59
C GLY A 15 12.18 26.51 10.55
N ASP A 16 13.11 25.71 10.04
CA ASP A 16 12.91 24.28 9.80
C ASP A 16 13.94 23.47 10.56
N LEU A 17 13.50 22.38 11.13
CA LEU A 17 14.35 21.35 11.73
C LEU A 17 14.30 20.09 10.87
N GLN A 18 15.44 19.48 10.61
CA GLN A 18 15.54 18.17 9.97
C GLN A 18 15.60 17.11 11.06
N VAL A 19 14.49 16.41 11.28
CA VAL A 19 14.31 15.44 12.36
C VAL A 19 14.49 14.03 11.83
N PRO A 20 15.51 13.27 12.27
CA PRO A 20 15.70 11.87 11.87
C PRO A 20 14.57 10.98 12.42
N GLY A 21 14.14 10.02 11.61
CA GLY A 21 13.09 9.06 12.00
C GLY A 21 13.58 7.88 12.83
N ASP A 22 14.77 7.95 13.38
CA ASP A 22 15.38 6.91 14.24
C ASP A 22 15.27 7.23 15.73
N GLY A 23 14.59 8.34 16.09
CA GLY A 23 14.42 8.78 17.47
C GLY A 23 15.54 9.69 17.97
N THR A 24 16.53 10.03 17.12
CA THR A 24 17.58 10.99 17.50
C THR A 24 16.98 12.38 17.69
N ALA A 25 17.21 12.99 18.87
CA ALA A 25 16.73 14.33 19.16
C ALA A 25 17.53 15.38 18.38
N VAL A 26 16.83 16.42 17.92
CA VAL A 26 17.39 17.58 17.24
C VAL A 26 17.18 18.82 18.10
N ALA A 27 18.24 19.61 18.26
CA ALA A 27 18.16 20.86 19.03
C ALA A 27 17.33 21.91 18.26
N GLY A 28 16.36 22.48 18.92
CA GLY A 28 15.59 23.63 18.45
C GLY A 28 16.34 24.97 18.66
N PRO A 29 15.69 26.10 18.33
CA PRO A 29 16.27 27.43 18.51
C PRO A 29 16.44 27.78 20.00
N LYS A 30 17.40 28.62 20.28
CA LYS A 30 17.53 29.26 21.62
C LYS A 30 16.71 30.54 21.63
N VAL A 31 15.69 30.56 22.46
CA VAL A 31 14.78 31.71 22.61
C VAL A 31 14.61 32.12 24.07
N PRO A 32 14.16 33.32 24.35
CA PRO A 32 13.96 33.79 25.74
C PRO A 32 12.93 32.97 26.49
N THR A 33 13.07 32.88 27.79
CA THR A 33 12.06 32.34 28.72
C THR A 33 10.70 33.01 28.49
N GLY A 34 9.62 32.25 28.54
CA GLY A 34 8.26 32.73 28.33
C GLY A 34 7.86 32.85 26.85
N THR A 35 8.76 32.58 25.88
CA THR A 35 8.43 32.57 24.47
C THR A 35 7.47 31.41 24.17
N GLN A 36 6.39 31.69 23.47
CA GLN A 36 5.49 30.66 22.92
C GLN A 36 6.06 30.11 21.62
N CYS A 37 6.05 28.79 21.52
CA CYS A 37 6.47 28.04 20.33
C CYS A 37 5.31 27.20 19.77
N GLN A 38 5.29 27.08 18.45
CA GLN A 38 4.41 26.18 17.70
C GLN A 38 5.22 25.37 16.72
N LEU A 39 4.91 24.08 16.61
CA LEU A 39 5.51 23.15 15.66
C LEU A 39 4.45 22.64 14.67
N SER A 40 4.87 22.41 13.44
CA SER A 40 4.09 21.72 12.43
C SER A 40 5.00 20.87 11.55
N GLU A 41 4.50 19.74 11.05
CA GLU A 41 5.25 18.89 10.14
C GLU A 41 4.99 19.30 8.69
N ASP A 42 6.03 19.29 7.85
CA ASP A 42 5.85 19.31 6.40
C ASP A 42 5.34 17.93 5.96
N GLU A 43 4.05 17.86 5.63
CA GLU A 43 3.39 16.63 5.16
C GLU A 43 4.09 15.98 3.96
N LYS A 44 4.78 16.75 3.11
CA LYS A 44 5.51 16.21 1.96
C LYS A 44 6.72 15.40 2.40
N SER A 45 7.38 15.82 3.48
CA SER A 45 8.54 15.11 4.03
C SER A 45 8.14 13.76 4.63
N ALA A 46 6.90 13.64 5.11
CA ALA A 46 6.35 12.42 5.69
C ALA A 46 5.79 11.44 4.65
N ARG A 47 5.46 11.89 3.45
CA ARG A 47 4.84 11.04 2.42
C ARG A 47 5.69 9.82 2.06
N ARG A 48 5.03 8.69 1.90
CA ARG A 48 5.60 7.43 1.39
C ARG A 48 4.63 6.79 0.40
N ASP A 49 5.15 6.37 -0.75
CA ASP A 49 4.35 5.72 -1.77
C ASP A 49 3.71 4.44 -1.23
N GLY A 50 2.43 4.28 -1.51
CA GLY A 50 1.65 3.14 -1.05
C GLY A 50 1.27 3.19 0.44
N TYR A 51 1.39 4.35 1.11
CA TYR A 51 0.95 4.55 2.49
C TYR A 51 0.17 5.85 2.65
N SER A 52 -0.81 5.84 3.54
CA SER A 52 -1.27 7.05 4.21
C SER A 52 -0.45 7.26 5.48
N VAL A 53 -0.25 8.51 5.85
CA VAL A 53 0.47 8.90 7.07
C VAL A 53 -0.40 9.83 7.89
N ALA A 54 -0.35 9.67 9.21
CA ALA A 54 -0.93 10.59 10.18
C ALA A 54 0.15 10.97 11.19
N GLY A 55 0.62 12.21 11.11
CA GLY A 55 1.57 12.79 12.04
C GLY A 55 0.87 13.38 13.26
N ASN A 56 1.45 13.19 14.44
CA ASN A 56 0.94 13.76 15.68
C ASN A 56 2.10 14.18 16.57
N PHE A 57 2.01 15.42 17.06
CA PHE A 57 2.88 15.93 18.12
C PHE A 57 2.21 15.70 19.47
N ASP A 58 2.99 15.32 20.49
CA ASP A 58 2.52 15.26 21.88
C ASP A 58 2.17 16.66 22.41
N HIS A 59 2.98 17.67 22.07
CA HIS A 59 2.81 19.08 22.44
C HIS A 59 3.15 19.99 21.27
N PRO A 60 2.23 20.21 20.29
CA PRO A 60 2.52 21.07 19.13
C PRO A 60 2.72 22.55 19.50
N THR A 61 2.19 22.97 20.64
CA THR A 61 2.33 24.32 21.18
C THR A 61 2.81 24.23 22.62
N PHE A 62 3.81 25.03 22.97
CA PHE A 62 4.38 25.06 24.32
C PHE A 62 5.04 26.41 24.63
N THR A 63 5.29 26.67 25.86
CA THR A 63 6.00 27.86 26.32
C THR A 63 7.37 27.48 26.87
N ILE A 64 8.40 28.22 26.44
CA ILE A 64 9.77 28.00 26.94
C ILE A 64 9.82 28.31 28.43
N GLY A 65 10.28 27.33 29.18
CA GLY A 65 10.36 27.37 30.64
C GLY A 65 11.50 28.24 31.20
N ALA A 66 11.97 27.92 32.40
CA ALA A 66 13.04 28.64 33.06
C ALA A 66 14.36 28.63 32.27
N LYS A 67 15.28 29.51 32.61
CA LYS A 67 16.62 29.55 32.03
C LYS A 67 17.27 28.16 32.04
N ASP A 68 17.89 27.80 30.94
CA ASP A 68 18.57 26.51 30.70
C ASP A 68 17.68 25.27 30.75
N SER A 69 16.35 25.44 30.80
CA SER A 69 15.42 24.32 30.62
C SER A 69 15.27 23.94 29.12
N VAL A 70 14.97 22.66 28.87
CA VAL A 70 14.68 22.13 27.52
C VAL A 70 13.25 21.64 27.52
N SER A 71 12.46 22.13 26.56
CA SER A 71 11.12 21.58 26.23
C SER A 71 11.32 20.48 25.18
N ALA A 72 11.07 19.24 25.57
CA ALA A 72 11.11 18.11 24.64
C ALA A 72 9.75 17.93 24.00
N VAL A 73 9.71 17.78 22.67
CA VAL A 73 8.50 17.51 21.91
C VAL A 73 8.74 16.31 21.00
N THR A 74 7.77 15.41 20.96
CA THR A 74 7.83 14.19 20.14
C THR A 74 6.84 14.28 19.00
N LEU A 75 7.31 14.03 17.77
CA LEU A 75 6.51 13.79 16.59
C LEU A 75 6.42 12.28 16.34
N THR A 76 5.20 11.77 16.23
CA THR A 76 4.94 10.37 15.85
C THR A 76 4.22 10.31 14.53
N ASN A 77 4.79 9.62 13.54
CA ASN A 77 4.18 9.35 12.24
C ASN A 77 3.66 7.92 12.17
N ASN A 78 2.34 7.77 12.06
CA ASN A 78 1.68 6.49 11.89
C ASN A 78 1.42 6.22 10.41
N TYR A 79 2.03 5.17 9.88
CA TYR A 79 1.89 4.76 8.49
C TYR A 79 0.91 3.61 8.35
N LYS A 80 -0.09 3.76 7.47
CA LYS A 80 -1.01 2.70 7.09
C LYS A 80 -0.80 2.33 5.63
N ARG A 81 -0.44 1.07 5.37
CA ARG A 81 -0.25 0.55 4.00
C ARG A 81 -1.57 0.61 3.23
N HIS A 82 -1.54 1.13 2.00
CA HIS A 82 -2.65 1.04 1.08
C HIS A 82 -2.84 -0.39 0.60
N LYS A 83 -4.09 -0.82 0.51
CA LYS A 83 -4.48 -2.15 0.06
C LYS A 83 -5.66 -2.07 -0.89
N GLY A 84 -5.77 -3.07 -1.75
CA GLY A 84 -6.90 -3.32 -2.63
C GLY A 84 -7.07 -4.81 -2.84
N GLY A 85 -7.54 -5.22 -4.01
CA GLY A 85 -7.74 -6.61 -4.34
C GLY A 85 -8.01 -6.84 -5.80
N PHE A 86 -8.32 -8.08 -6.14
CA PHE A 86 -8.81 -8.45 -7.46
C PHE A 86 -9.82 -9.60 -7.32
N THR A 87 -10.64 -9.75 -8.34
CA THR A 87 -11.54 -10.89 -8.48
C THR A 87 -11.11 -11.74 -9.65
N LEU A 88 -11.30 -13.04 -9.52
CA LEU A 88 -11.09 -14.02 -10.58
C LEU A 88 -12.42 -14.68 -10.92
N ALA A 89 -12.76 -14.70 -12.20
CA ALA A 89 -13.87 -15.46 -12.73
C ALA A 89 -13.36 -16.37 -13.85
N LYS A 90 -13.86 -17.59 -13.93
CA LYS A 90 -13.54 -18.56 -14.98
C LYS A 90 -14.79 -18.91 -15.75
N SER A 91 -14.72 -18.78 -17.08
CA SER A 91 -15.70 -19.39 -17.98
C SER A 91 -15.03 -20.50 -18.81
N VAL A 92 -15.78 -21.53 -19.09
CA VAL A 92 -15.35 -22.65 -19.95
C VAL A 92 -16.40 -22.84 -21.02
N THR A 93 -15.99 -22.89 -22.28
CA THR A 93 -16.88 -23.05 -23.44
C THR A 93 -16.49 -24.28 -24.27
N GLY A 94 -17.32 -24.67 -25.19
CA GLY A 94 -17.09 -25.83 -26.04
C GLY A 94 -17.55 -27.15 -25.38
N ASN A 95 -16.88 -28.25 -25.68
CA ASN A 95 -17.24 -29.58 -25.15
C ASN A 95 -16.70 -29.78 -23.73
N ALA A 96 -17.24 -29.01 -22.80
CA ALA A 96 -16.73 -28.84 -21.43
C ALA A 96 -17.39 -29.73 -20.38
N ALA A 97 -18.19 -30.74 -20.77
CA ALA A 97 -18.90 -31.60 -19.81
C ALA A 97 -17.98 -32.27 -18.79
N THR A 98 -16.75 -32.61 -19.16
CA THR A 98 -15.73 -33.21 -18.27
C THR A 98 -15.13 -32.22 -17.27
N LEU A 99 -15.39 -30.93 -17.45
CA LEU A 99 -14.90 -29.84 -16.60
C LEU A 99 -15.96 -29.34 -15.59
N ALA A 100 -17.19 -29.86 -15.68
CA ALA A 100 -18.27 -29.50 -14.76
C ALA A 100 -17.84 -29.80 -13.30
N GLY A 101 -17.90 -28.78 -12.44
CA GLY A 101 -17.51 -28.87 -11.03
C GLY A 101 -16.01 -28.99 -10.77
N LYS A 102 -15.16 -28.95 -11.79
CA LYS A 102 -13.70 -28.87 -11.59
C LYS A 102 -13.30 -27.45 -11.19
N SER A 103 -12.28 -27.35 -10.32
CA SER A 103 -11.63 -26.09 -10.03
C SER A 103 -10.37 -25.92 -10.86
N PHE A 104 -10.06 -24.68 -11.18
CA PHE A 104 -8.84 -24.26 -11.87
C PHE A 104 -7.93 -23.56 -10.85
N ASP A 105 -6.67 -23.92 -10.86
CA ASP A 105 -5.68 -23.29 -10.01
C ASP A 105 -5.10 -22.05 -10.72
N PHE A 106 -5.11 -20.93 -10.01
CA PHE A 106 -4.45 -19.72 -10.40
C PHE A 106 -3.34 -19.43 -9.40
N THR A 107 -2.16 -19.09 -9.89
CA THR A 107 -1.10 -18.54 -9.07
C THR A 107 -1.02 -17.04 -9.25
N TYR A 108 -0.61 -16.32 -8.21
CA TYR A 108 -0.34 -14.90 -8.31
C TYR A 108 0.88 -14.50 -7.48
N THR A 109 1.63 -13.55 -8.01
CA THR A 109 2.75 -12.89 -7.33
C THR A 109 2.53 -11.39 -7.35
N CYS A 110 2.72 -10.71 -6.22
CA CYS A 110 2.49 -9.28 -6.09
C CYS A 110 3.71 -8.60 -5.46
N THR A 111 4.14 -7.48 -6.03
CA THR A 111 5.25 -6.68 -5.49
C THR A 111 5.03 -6.28 -4.03
N GLY A 112 3.78 -5.97 -3.67
CA GLY A 112 3.39 -5.62 -2.30
C GLY A 112 3.46 -6.77 -1.30
N LEU A 113 3.51 -8.02 -1.76
CA LEU A 113 3.64 -9.25 -0.94
C LEU A 113 5.06 -9.83 -0.96
N GLY A 114 6.05 -9.07 -1.48
CA GLY A 114 7.43 -9.53 -1.58
C GLY A 114 7.64 -10.59 -2.66
N GLU A 115 6.81 -10.57 -3.71
CA GLU A 115 6.88 -11.47 -4.87
C GLU A 115 6.77 -12.98 -4.53
N LYS A 116 6.24 -13.29 -3.36
CA LYS A 116 5.93 -14.66 -3.00
C LYS A 116 4.74 -15.16 -3.83
N GLU A 117 4.83 -16.39 -4.34
CA GLU A 117 3.74 -17.05 -5.05
C GLU A 117 2.63 -17.48 -4.08
N HIS A 118 1.40 -17.22 -4.48
CA HIS A 118 0.17 -17.62 -3.81
C HIS A 118 -0.72 -18.36 -4.80
N THR A 119 -1.50 -19.31 -4.31
CA THR A 119 -2.44 -20.09 -5.15
C THR A 119 -3.87 -19.87 -4.69
N VAL A 120 -4.78 -19.76 -5.66
CA VAL A 120 -6.21 -19.65 -5.44
C VAL A 120 -6.96 -20.58 -6.41
N LYS A 121 -8.05 -21.21 -5.94
CA LYS A 121 -8.91 -22.08 -6.74
C LYS A 121 -10.13 -21.34 -7.22
N VAL A 122 -10.42 -21.44 -8.50
CA VAL A 122 -11.57 -20.80 -9.15
C VAL A 122 -12.46 -21.89 -9.78
N VAL A 123 -13.72 -21.87 -9.43
CA VAL A 123 -14.74 -22.74 -10.02
C VAL A 123 -15.44 -22.00 -11.16
N PRO A 124 -15.57 -22.58 -12.35
CA PRO A 124 -16.29 -21.96 -13.45
C PRO A 124 -17.70 -21.50 -13.08
N GLY A 125 -18.06 -20.30 -13.49
CA GLY A 125 -19.36 -19.68 -13.19
C GLY A 125 -19.45 -19.03 -11.82
N THR A 126 -18.36 -19.04 -11.02
CA THR A 126 -18.28 -18.32 -9.75
C THR A 126 -17.24 -17.21 -9.82
N VAL A 127 -17.34 -16.24 -8.90
CA VAL A 127 -16.35 -15.19 -8.70
C VAL A 127 -15.60 -15.49 -7.41
N THR A 128 -14.28 -15.53 -7.49
CA THR A 128 -13.40 -15.67 -6.33
C THR A 128 -12.73 -14.34 -6.04
N GLU A 129 -12.82 -13.88 -4.80
CA GLU A 129 -12.22 -12.62 -4.36
C GLU A 129 -10.86 -12.86 -3.70
N VAL A 130 -9.90 -12.01 -4.02
CA VAL A 130 -8.59 -11.91 -3.36
C VAL A 130 -8.46 -10.49 -2.82
N THR A 131 -8.47 -10.36 -1.51
CA THR A 131 -8.51 -9.07 -0.80
C THR A 131 -7.24 -8.84 0.00
N ASP A 132 -7.12 -7.63 0.59
CA ASP A 132 -5.99 -7.26 1.46
C ASP A 132 -4.61 -7.26 0.78
N ILE A 133 -4.59 -7.17 -0.54
CA ILE A 133 -3.35 -7.08 -1.31
C ILE A 133 -2.80 -5.66 -1.21
N PRO A 134 -1.56 -5.47 -0.71
CA PRO A 134 -0.90 -4.17 -0.76
C PRO A 134 -0.83 -3.64 -2.20
N THR A 135 -1.01 -2.33 -2.37
CA THR A 135 -0.96 -1.69 -3.70
C THR A 135 0.34 -1.99 -4.44
N GLY A 136 0.23 -2.21 -5.73
CA GLY A 136 1.35 -2.56 -6.61
C GLY A 136 0.94 -3.47 -7.75
N LYS A 137 1.93 -3.95 -8.49
CA LYS A 137 1.71 -4.88 -9.62
C LYS A 137 1.52 -6.31 -9.11
N CYS A 138 0.52 -6.99 -9.69
CA CYS A 138 0.31 -8.43 -9.49
C CYS A 138 0.32 -9.12 -10.85
N THR A 139 1.08 -10.19 -10.96
CA THR A 139 1.03 -11.11 -12.10
C THR A 139 0.20 -12.32 -11.70
N ILE A 140 -0.84 -12.61 -12.46
CA ILE A 140 -1.79 -13.72 -12.24
C ILE A 140 -1.62 -14.69 -13.39
N THR A 141 -1.48 -15.97 -13.07
CA THR A 141 -1.25 -17.04 -14.07
C THR A 141 -2.22 -18.18 -13.80
N GLU A 142 -2.97 -18.58 -14.83
CA GLU A 142 -3.75 -19.83 -14.79
C GLU A 142 -2.80 -21.01 -14.94
N SER A 143 -2.91 -22.00 -14.05
CA SER A 143 -2.19 -23.27 -14.13
C SER A 143 -2.76 -24.15 -15.26
N ASP A 144 -2.16 -25.31 -15.50
CA ASP A 144 -2.65 -26.23 -16.51
C ASP A 144 -4.11 -26.64 -16.25
N ALA A 145 -4.88 -26.84 -17.34
CA ALA A 145 -6.24 -27.31 -17.19
C ALA A 145 -6.27 -28.69 -16.48
N PRO A 146 -7.26 -28.93 -15.63
CA PRO A 146 -7.31 -30.15 -14.84
C PRO A 146 -7.74 -31.41 -15.64
N VAL A 147 -7.54 -31.40 -16.94
CA VAL A 147 -7.91 -32.49 -17.87
C VAL A 147 -6.72 -32.81 -18.77
N ALA A 148 -6.29 -34.05 -18.69
CA ALA A 148 -5.27 -34.58 -19.59
C ALA A 148 -5.85 -34.81 -21.01
N ASN A 149 -5.02 -34.63 -22.03
CA ASN A 149 -5.32 -34.88 -23.45
C ASN A 149 -6.47 -34.05 -24.02
N ALA A 150 -6.65 -32.82 -23.56
CA ALA A 150 -7.59 -31.86 -24.16
C ALA A 150 -6.83 -30.76 -24.90
N ASP A 151 -7.22 -30.48 -26.12
CA ASP A 151 -6.82 -29.28 -26.83
C ASP A 151 -7.67 -28.11 -26.34
N TYR A 152 -7.03 -27.10 -25.77
CA TYR A 152 -7.71 -25.90 -25.29
C TYR A 152 -6.87 -24.66 -25.51
N THR A 153 -7.53 -23.53 -25.59
CA THR A 153 -6.91 -22.21 -25.62
C THR A 153 -7.37 -21.43 -24.39
N THR A 154 -6.47 -20.68 -23.80
CA THR A 154 -6.77 -19.76 -22.68
C THR A 154 -6.66 -18.33 -23.17
N SER A 155 -7.58 -17.50 -22.72
CA SER A 155 -7.49 -16.05 -22.85
C SER A 155 -7.89 -15.38 -21.55
N LEU A 156 -7.30 -14.24 -21.25
CA LEU A 156 -7.56 -13.47 -20.04
C LEU A 156 -8.06 -12.06 -20.42
N SER A 157 -9.03 -11.57 -19.67
CA SER A 157 -9.58 -10.22 -19.78
C SER A 157 -9.46 -9.51 -18.44
N VAL A 158 -9.13 -8.23 -18.47
CA VAL A 158 -9.06 -7.38 -17.28
C VAL A 158 -10.10 -6.28 -17.41
N ASN A 159 -10.96 -6.14 -16.39
CA ASN A 159 -12.03 -5.14 -16.33
C ASN A 159 -12.93 -5.11 -17.57
N GLY A 160 -13.21 -6.27 -18.15
CA GLY A 160 -14.04 -6.38 -19.36
C GLY A 160 -13.38 -5.93 -20.66
N ALA A 161 -12.07 -5.69 -20.67
CA ALA A 161 -11.33 -5.40 -21.90
C ALA A 161 -11.31 -6.59 -22.86
N THR A 162 -10.92 -6.36 -24.11
CA THR A 162 -10.77 -7.43 -25.10
C THR A 162 -9.85 -8.53 -24.57
N PRO A 163 -10.29 -9.80 -24.56
CA PRO A 163 -9.46 -10.90 -24.09
C PRO A 163 -8.16 -11.05 -24.89
N VAL A 164 -7.09 -11.30 -24.18
CA VAL A 164 -5.77 -11.57 -24.76
C VAL A 164 -5.46 -13.06 -24.61
N THR A 165 -5.08 -13.71 -25.70
CA THR A 165 -4.67 -15.12 -25.68
C THR A 165 -3.42 -15.28 -24.81
N GLY A 166 -3.46 -16.20 -23.87
CA GLY A 166 -2.39 -16.49 -22.93
C GLY A 166 -2.93 -16.92 -21.57
N ARG A 167 -2.05 -17.31 -20.69
CA ARG A 167 -2.36 -17.81 -19.36
C ARG A 167 -1.99 -16.86 -18.24
N SER A 168 -1.33 -15.76 -18.56
CA SER A 168 -0.81 -14.81 -17.57
C SER A 168 -1.20 -13.38 -17.90
N VAL A 169 -1.52 -12.62 -16.90
CA VAL A 169 -1.82 -11.18 -17.00
C VAL A 169 -1.22 -10.44 -15.83
N THR A 170 -0.75 -9.22 -16.08
CA THR A 170 -0.31 -8.31 -15.03
C THR A 170 -1.35 -7.21 -14.83
N ILE A 171 -1.72 -6.98 -13.57
CA ILE A 171 -2.67 -5.95 -13.15
C ILE A 171 -2.02 -4.99 -12.15
N ASP A 172 -2.56 -3.79 -12.02
CA ASP A 172 -2.21 -2.84 -10.98
C ASP A 172 -3.30 -2.83 -9.89
N VAL A 173 -2.94 -3.22 -8.67
CA VAL A 173 -3.82 -3.15 -7.51
C VAL A 173 -3.71 -1.77 -6.89
N ALA A 174 -4.79 -0.99 -6.98
CA ALA A 174 -4.88 0.36 -6.42
C ALA A 174 -5.54 0.35 -5.03
N ASN A 175 -5.36 1.45 -4.29
CA ASN A 175 -5.93 1.59 -2.95
C ASN A 175 -7.46 1.55 -2.97
N ALA A 176 -8.05 0.71 -2.13
CA ALA A 176 -9.49 0.50 -1.99
C ALA A 176 -10.21 0.15 -3.31
N ALA A 177 -9.49 -0.39 -4.28
CA ALA A 177 -10.03 -0.79 -5.58
C ALA A 177 -9.95 -2.31 -5.77
N THR A 178 -10.86 -2.85 -6.60
CA THR A 178 -10.85 -4.25 -7.01
C THR A 178 -10.75 -4.32 -8.53
N VAL A 179 -9.79 -5.10 -9.03
CA VAL A 179 -9.60 -5.38 -10.45
C VAL A 179 -10.29 -6.70 -10.80
N GLN A 180 -11.02 -6.75 -11.91
CA GLN A 180 -11.68 -7.97 -12.38
C GLN A 180 -10.80 -8.67 -13.42
N VAL A 181 -10.57 -9.97 -13.25
CA VAL A 181 -9.88 -10.84 -14.20
C VAL A 181 -10.80 -11.99 -14.57
N THR A 182 -11.00 -12.18 -15.88
CA THR A 182 -11.87 -13.23 -16.41
C THR A 182 -11.13 -14.06 -17.44
#